data_7fdccf77b7359e24b7cc3bd3a2cd8826
#
_entry.id   7fdccf77b7359e24b7cc3bd3a2cd8826
#
_cell.length_a   1.000
_cell.length_b   1.000
_cell.length_c   1.000
_cell.angle_alpha   90.00
_cell.angle_beta   90.00
_cell.angle_gamma   90.00
#
_symmetry.space_group_name_H-M   'P 1'
#
loop_
_entity.id
_entity.type
_entity.pdbx_description
1 polymer ?
#
loop_
_entity_poly.entity_id
_entity_poly.type
_entity_poly.pdbx_seq_one_letter_code
_entity_poly.pdbx_strand_id
1 'polypeptide(L)'
;MISLPHITAISPNRSLLHSFNRPVYTRRHDQRKERTTMSSSSSSSPTTAKRVVLVRHGQSTWNEEGRIQGSSDFSILTTKGESQADISRQMLVEDSFDVCFTSPLKRSKKTAEIIWGSREAEMIFDYDLREIDLYSFQGLLKKEGKEKFGEAFGQWQEDPANFVIDGHYPVRELWSRAGSCWNGVLAHESNSVLVVAHNAVNQALVSTAIGLGTEYFRRLLQSNCGVSVLDFIPRADGGSPHVCLNRLNQTPSSPIAGGSSGGRKASKQIILVCHGQGDNEASTNDQPMNMLGVIQSQKTAELLLDLRVASIVCSSSTASTETAGVISHVQEAAGCLGVDSVPRYVNTKQMNELDVDDIIPKSNKDIQSGWLSQLDEETVSTLWNRSKKAWESLLDKLSDEDTGDAMVVVGSSVAHISLIAQCLNLDKKCLELFHLDAGSISVIDFPDGPSQRGVIRCTNYTAHLGRWSVPITRSV
;
A
#
# COMPACT_ATOMS: atom_id res chain seq x y z
N MET A 1 36.43 -57.00 35.01
CA MET A 1 37.50 -57.78 34.33
C MET A 1 37.34 -57.61 32.84
N ILE A 2 38.50 -57.33 32.22
CA ILE A 2 38.80 -57.32 30.79
C ILE A 2 38.36 -56.02 30.09
N SER A 3 39.16 -55.08 29.97
CA SER A 3 40.48 -54.82 29.34
C SER A 3 40.32 -54.05 28.06
N LEU A 4 40.75 -52.78 28.10
CA LEU A 4 41.10 -51.95 26.96
C LEU A 4 42.32 -52.53 26.20
N PRO A 5 42.53 -52.17 24.95
CA PRO A 5 43.83 -51.59 24.65
C PRO A 5 43.78 -50.24 23.89
N HIS A 6 44.59 -49.49 24.29
CA HIS A 6 45.46 -48.39 23.91
C HIS A 6 45.86 -48.23 22.43
N ILE A 7 45.94 -46.94 22.01
CA ILE A 7 47.06 -46.26 21.29
C ILE A 7 46.96 -46.37 19.77
N THR A 8 47.09 -45.31 19.00
CA THR A 8 48.24 -44.37 18.86
C THR A 8 47.86 -43.11 18.09
N ALA A 9 48.45 -42.02 18.55
CA ALA A 9 48.48 -40.76 17.84
C ALA A 9 49.43 -40.84 16.64
N ILE A 10 49.01 -40.26 15.51
CA ILE A 10 49.92 -39.79 14.45
C ILE A 10 49.39 -38.44 13.93
N SER A 11 50.20 -37.43 14.14
CA SER A 11 50.13 -36.08 13.53
C SER A 11 51.23 -36.04 12.44
N PRO A 12 51.33 -34.96 11.64
CA PRO A 12 50.44 -34.36 10.65
C PRO A 12 51.06 -34.39 9.24
N ASN A 13 50.26 -34.25 8.17
CA ASN A 13 50.84 -33.78 6.91
C ASN A 13 49.87 -32.91 6.09
N ARG A 14 50.26 -31.69 5.96
CA ARG A 14 50.24 -30.73 4.84
C ARG A 14 49.17 -30.90 3.74
N SER A 15 48.44 -29.79 3.64
CA SER A 15 48.12 -28.99 2.43
C SER A 15 47.55 -29.70 1.21
N LEU A 16 46.22 -29.38 0.95
CA LEU A 16 45.75 -29.10 -0.41
C LEU A 16 44.66 -28.05 -0.36
N LEU A 17 45.10 -26.80 -0.62
CA LEU A 17 44.23 -25.68 -0.96
C LEU A 17 43.61 -25.94 -2.33
N HIS A 18 42.32 -26.24 -2.38
CA HIS A 18 41.57 -26.09 -3.62
C HIS A 18 40.98 -24.69 -3.66
N SER A 19 41.62 -23.85 -4.45
CA SER A 19 41.12 -22.54 -4.87
C SER A 19 39.86 -22.74 -5.74
N PHE A 20 38.74 -22.31 -5.23
CA PHE A 20 37.54 -22.10 -6.09
C PHE A 20 37.73 -20.79 -6.85
N ASN A 21 38.02 -20.89 -8.13
CA ASN A 21 38.01 -19.80 -9.09
C ASN A 21 36.60 -19.24 -9.21
N ARG A 22 36.42 -17.98 -8.77
CA ARG A 22 35.29 -17.15 -9.16
C ARG A 22 35.57 -16.60 -10.56
N PRO A 23 34.63 -16.62 -11.51
CA PRO A 23 34.81 -15.90 -12.75
C PRO A 23 34.72 -14.39 -12.49
N VAL A 24 35.86 -13.73 -12.66
CA VAL A 24 35.95 -12.27 -12.70
C VAL A 24 35.51 -11.82 -14.08
N TYR A 25 34.35 -11.18 -14.19
CA TYR A 25 33.96 -10.47 -15.40
C TYR A 25 34.76 -9.16 -15.48
N THR A 26 35.83 -9.15 -16.25
CA THR A 26 36.57 -7.96 -16.59
C THR A 26 35.77 -7.15 -17.63
N ARG A 27 35.32 -5.97 -17.25
CA ARG A 27 34.90 -4.93 -18.18
C ARG A 27 36.12 -4.47 -18.98
N ARG A 28 36.14 -4.71 -20.29
CA ARG A 28 37.07 -4.03 -21.21
C ARG A 28 36.65 -2.57 -21.28
N HIS A 29 37.53 -1.69 -20.79
CA HIS A 29 37.50 -0.26 -21.09
C HIS A 29 38.05 -0.07 -22.50
N ASP A 30 37.18 0.28 -23.44
CA ASP A 30 37.57 0.89 -24.69
C ASP A 30 37.58 2.40 -24.47
N GLN A 31 38.80 2.97 -24.48
CA GLN A 31 38.98 4.42 -24.45
C GLN A 31 38.77 4.95 -25.85
N ARG A 32 37.60 5.52 -26.14
CA ARG A 32 37.41 6.47 -27.24
C ARG A 32 37.05 7.82 -26.63
N LYS A 33 38.02 8.75 -26.65
CA LYS A 33 37.76 10.16 -26.39
C LYS A 33 36.94 10.73 -27.54
N GLU A 34 35.67 10.99 -27.27
CA GLU A 34 34.92 12.01 -27.99
C GLU A 34 34.25 12.95 -26.97
N ARG A 35 34.62 14.23 -27.12
CA ARG A 35 33.97 15.34 -26.43
C ARG A 35 32.54 15.42 -26.99
N THR A 36 31.59 14.97 -26.24
CA THR A 36 30.19 15.27 -26.51
C THR A 36 29.67 16.12 -25.37
N THR A 37 29.22 17.30 -25.71
CA THR A 37 28.47 18.25 -24.90
C THR A 37 27.39 17.51 -24.11
N MET A 38 27.35 17.70 -22.79
CA MET A 38 26.25 17.24 -21.94
C MET A 38 24.97 17.90 -22.43
N SER A 39 24.20 17.16 -23.22
CA SER A 39 22.78 17.43 -23.37
C SER A 39 22.11 16.96 -22.08
N SER A 40 21.47 17.89 -21.38
CA SER A 40 20.54 17.60 -20.30
C SER A 40 19.55 16.54 -20.83
N SER A 41 19.58 15.33 -20.24
CA SER A 41 18.55 14.33 -20.49
C SER A 41 17.23 14.90 -19.98
N SER A 42 16.41 15.44 -20.88
CA SER A 42 15.02 15.74 -20.65
C SER A 42 14.36 14.40 -20.27
N SER A 43 13.92 14.26 -19.04
CA SER A 43 12.98 13.21 -18.63
C SER A 43 11.77 13.37 -19.57
N SER A 44 11.54 12.39 -20.46
CA SER A 44 10.36 12.39 -21.32
C SER A 44 9.14 12.18 -20.44
N SER A 45 8.41 13.27 -20.13
CA SER A 45 7.10 13.19 -19.51
C SER A 45 6.16 12.43 -20.44
N PRO A 46 5.29 11.55 -19.94
CA PRO A 46 4.34 10.83 -20.78
C PRO A 46 3.46 11.84 -21.54
N THR A 47 3.26 11.61 -22.83
CA THR A 47 2.41 12.45 -23.70
C THR A 47 0.93 12.11 -23.58
N THR A 48 0.62 10.93 -23.04
CA THR A 48 -0.74 10.41 -22.79
C THR A 48 -0.85 9.96 -21.34
N ALA A 49 -2.07 9.93 -20.83
CA ALA A 49 -2.31 9.41 -19.49
C ALA A 49 -1.89 7.93 -19.40
N LYS A 50 -1.21 7.58 -18.30
CA LYS A 50 -0.67 6.23 -18.09
C LYS A 50 -1.15 5.68 -16.75
N ARG A 51 -1.73 4.50 -16.77
CA ARG A 51 -2.08 3.74 -15.57
C ARG A 51 -1.05 2.66 -15.27
N VAL A 52 -0.58 2.61 -14.04
CA VAL A 52 0.34 1.58 -13.56
C VAL A 52 -0.30 0.81 -12.42
N VAL A 53 -0.46 -0.49 -12.61
CA VAL A 53 -0.97 -1.43 -11.61
C VAL A 53 0.20 -2.18 -11.01
N LEU A 54 0.48 -1.94 -9.73
CA LEU A 54 1.53 -2.61 -8.97
C LEU A 54 0.97 -3.81 -8.22
N VAL A 55 1.61 -4.96 -8.33
CA VAL A 55 1.25 -6.18 -7.59
C VAL A 55 2.47 -6.72 -6.87
N ARG A 56 2.34 -7.01 -5.57
CA ARG A 56 3.36 -7.76 -4.84
C ARG A 56 3.22 -9.26 -5.13
N HIS A 57 4.33 -9.99 -5.21
CA HIS A 57 4.31 -11.45 -5.34
C HIS A 57 3.47 -12.14 -4.26
N GLY A 58 2.91 -13.31 -4.55
CA GLY A 58 2.19 -14.17 -3.63
C GLY A 58 3.05 -14.68 -2.47
N GLN A 59 2.45 -15.33 -1.48
CA GLN A 59 3.20 -15.90 -0.35
C GLN A 59 4.33 -16.82 -0.87
N SER A 60 5.52 -16.65 -0.31
CA SER A 60 6.70 -17.46 -0.63
C SER A 60 7.12 -18.31 0.56
N THR A 61 7.95 -19.31 0.34
CA THR A 61 8.47 -20.21 1.39
C THR A 61 9.10 -19.44 2.54
N TRP A 62 9.89 -18.40 2.25
CA TRP A 62 10.49 -17.58 3.30
C TRP A 62 9.51 -16.60 3.99
N ASN A 63 8.39 -16.24 3.33
CA ASN A 63 7.29 -15.55 4.03
C ASN A 63 6.65 -16.49 5.06
N GLU A 64 6.41 -17.73 4.70
CA GLU A 64 5.82 -18.75 5.58
C GLU A 64 6.72 -19.08 6.75
N GLU A 65 8.03 -19.25 6.51
CA GLU A 65 9.04 -19.53 7.53
C GLU A 65 9.37 -18.30 8.41
N GLY A 66 8.96 -17.08 8.04
CA GLY A 66 9.32 -15.85 8.74
C GLY A 66 10.78 -15.41 8.57
N ARG A 67 11.43 -15.80 7.45
CA ARG A 67 12.80 -15.41 7.10
C ARG A 67 12.85 -14.03 6.44
N ILE A 68 13.96 -13.36 6.64
CA ILE A 68 14.31 -12.11 5.96
C ILE A 68 14.75 -12.44 4.53
N GLN A 69 13.95 -12.06 3.54
CA GLN A 69 14.19 -12.44 2.15
C GLN A 69 15.20 -11.54 1.45
N GLY A 70 14.95 -10.23 1.48
CA GLY A 70 15.70 -9.28 0.67
C GLY A 70 15.68 -9.67 -0.82
N SER A 71 16.76 -9.35 -1.53
CA SER A 71 16.97 -9.67 -2.95
C SER A 71 17.38 -11.12 -3.23
N SER A 72 17.41 -11.99 -2.22
CA SER A 72 17.71 -13.44 -2.38
C SER A 72 16.67 -14.11 -3.27
N ASP A 73 17.15 -15.03 -4.13
CA ASP A 73 16.31 -15.81 -5.08
C ASP A 73 16.10 -17.28 -4.65
N PHE A 74 16.42 -17.64 -3.39
CA PHE A 74 16.19 -18.99 -2.88
C PHE A 74 14.73 -19.29 -2.54
N SER A 75 13.94 -18.25 -2.28
CA SER A 75 12.51 -18.38 -1.91
C SER A 75 11.63 -18.45 -3.15
N ILE A 76 10.75 -19.45 -3.20
CA ILE A 76 9.77 -19.68 -4.28
C ILE A 76 8.35 -19.49 -3.74
N LEU A 77 7.34 -19.39 -4.61
CA LEU A 77 5.93 -19.35 -4.18
C LEU A 77 5.54 -20.65 -3.46
N THR A 78 4.68 -20.50 -2.44
CA THR A 78 3.94 -21.62 -1.85
C THR A 78 2.66 -21.87 -2.66
N THR A 79 2.00 -23.02 -2.45
CA THR A 79 0.67 -23.29 -3.03
C THR A 79 -0.33 -22.20 -2.69
N LYS A 80 -0.28 -21.66 -1.45
CA LYS A 80 -1.09 -20.51 -1.05
C LYS A 80 -0.74 -19.28 -1.87
N GLY A 81 0.54 -19.03 -2.13
CA GLY A 81 1.00 -17.91 -2.95
C GLY A 81 0.53 -18.01 -4.41
N GLU A 82 0.51 -19.21 -4.99
CA GLU A 82 -0.04 -19.45 -6.32
C GLU A 82 -1.56 -19.21 -6.35
N SER A 83 -2.30 -19.69 -5.34
CA SER A 83 -3.74 -19.41 -5.21
C SER A 83 -4.03 -17.91 -5.07
N GLN A 84 -3.22 -17.17 -4.30
CA GLN A 84 -3.34 -15.70 -4.20
C GLN A 84 -3.11 -15.03 -5.56
N ALA A 85 -2.11 -15.48 -6.32
CA ALA A 85 -1.85 -14.94 -7.66
C ALA A 85 -2.99 -15.25 -8.64
N ASP A 86 -3.62 -16.43 -8.54
CA ASP A 86 -4.79 -16.76 -9.38
C ASP A 86 -6.01 -15.92 -9.04
N ILE A 87 -6.27 -15.62 -7.76
CA ILE A 87 -7.32 -14.68 -7.36
C ILE A 87 -7.03 -13.28 -7.92
N SER A 88 -5.77 -12.80 -7.85
CA SER A 88 -5.40 -11.52 -8.46
C SER A 88 -5.52 -11.54 -9.98
N ARG A 89 -5.27 -12.67 -10.64
CA ARG A 89 -5.54 -12.85 -12.07
C ARG A 89 -7.03 -12.67 -12.38
N GLN A 90 -7.90 -13.28 -11.59
CA GLN A 90 -9.35 -13.13 -11.75
C GLN A 90 -9.81 -11.70 -11.51
N MET A 91 -9.18 -11.02 -10.56
CA MET A 91 -9.39 -9.62 -10.23
C MET A 91 -9.07 -8.68 -11.40
N LEU A 92 -7.99 -9.01 -12.12
CA LEU A 92 -7.43 -8.20 -13.20
C LEU A 92 -7.76 -8.77 -14.59
N VAL A 93 -8.73 -9.69 -14.70
CA VAL A 93 -9.03 -10.39 -15.97
C VAL A 93 -9.60 -9.46 -17.04
N GLU A 94 -10.37 -8.47 -16.60
CA GLU A 94 -11.01 -7.50 -17.51
C GLU A 94 -10.09 -6.31 -17.85
N ASP A 95 -8.95 -6.19 -17.15
CA ASP A 95 -7.97 -5.15 -17.42
C ASP A 95 -7.13 -5.50 -18.65
N SER A 96 -7.10 -4.59 -19.60
CA SER A 96 -6.21 -4.68 -20.76
C SER A 96 -4.88 -4.03 -20.41
N PHE A 97 -3.82 -4.84 -20.31
CA PHE A 97 -2.46 -4.35 -20.12
C PHE A 97 -1.70 -4.41 -21.44
N ASP A 98 -0.98 -3.32 -21.75
CA ASP A 98 -0.13 -3.24 -22.95
C ASP A 98 1.22 -3.94 -22.73
N VAL A 99 1.69 -3.97 -21.47
CA VAL A 99 2.98 -4.54 -21.08
C VAL A 99 2.98 -4.97 -19.62
N CYS A 100 3.80 -5.98 -19.30
CA CYS A 100 4.10 -6.38 -17.92
C CYS A 100 5.58 -6.18 -17.63
N PHE A 101 5.90 -5.35 -16.62
CA PHE A 101 7.23 -5.31 -16.02
C PHE A 101 7.27 -6.22 -14.80
N THR A 102 8.30 -7.04 -14.66
CA THR A 102 8.42 -7.91 -13.49
C THR A 102 9.85 -8.04 -13.01
N SER A 103 10.00 -8.19 -11.69
CA SER A 103 11.27 -8.56 -11.10
C SER A 103 11.74 -9.92 -11.62
N PRO A 104 13.05 -10.12 -11.89
CA PRO A 104 13.59 -11.41 -12.32
C PRO A 104 13.57 -12.48 -11.22
N LEU A 105 13.31 -12.13 -9.94
CA LEU A 105 13.31 -13.09 -8.84
C LEU A 105 12.14 -14.08 -8.97
N LYS A 106 12.42 -15.39 -8.76
CA LYS A 106 11.51 -16.52 -9.05
C LYS A 106 10.09 -16.32 -8.53
N ARG A 107 9.92 -15.87 -7.28
CA ARG A 107 8.60 -15.64 -6.67
C ARG A 107 7.78 -14.56 -7.37
N SER A 108 8.44 -13.50 -7.82
CA SER A 108 7.79 -12.42 -8.57
C SER A 108 7.49 -12.84 -10.00
N LYS A 109 8.47 -13.43 -10.69
CA LYS A 109 8.32 -13.97 -12.03
C LYS A 109 7.14 -14.95 -12.10
N LYS A 110 7.07 -15.94 -11.18
CA LYS A 110 5.98 -16.91 -11.15
C LYS A 110 4.62 -16.26 -10.88
N THR A 111 4.56 -15.25 -10.00
CA THR A 111 3.34 -14.47 -9.76
C THR A 111 2.91 -13.74 -11.03
N ALA A 112 3.85 -13.08 -11.73
CA ALA A 112 3.58 -12.39 -12.98
C ALA A 112 3.07 -13.34 -14.06
N GLU A 113 3.69 -14.51 -14.23
CA GLU A 113 3.25 -15.54 -15.19
C GLU A 113 1.79 -15.99 -14.92
N ILE A 114 1.42 -16.20 -13.65
CA ILE A 114 0.06 -16.60 -13.28
C ILE A 114 -0.93 -15.47 -13.59
N ILE A 115 -0.63 -14.22 -13.19
CA ILE A 115 -1.52 -13.07 -13.41
C ILE A 115 -1.63 -12.75 -14.90
N TRP A 116 -0.52 -12.82 -15.63
CA TRP A 116 -0.47 -12.54 -17.07
C TRP A 116 -1.34 -13.50 -17.86
N GLY A 117 -1.29 -14.80 -17.49
CA GLY A 117 -2.10 -15.84 -18.11
C GLY A 117 -1.81 -15.96 -19.60
N SER A 118 -2.85 -15.88 -20.43
CA SER A 118 -2.77 -16.04 -21.89
C SER A 118 -2.61 -14.72 -22.67
N ARG A 119 -2.27 -13.61 -22.00
CA ARG A 119 -2.02 -12.33 -22.69
C ARG A 119 -0.77 -12.43 -23.57
N GLU A 120 -0.86 -11.96 -24.82
CA GLU A 120 0.22 -12.04 -25.81
C GLU A 120 1.21 -10.88 -25.73
N ALA A 121 0.83 -9.80 -25.03
CA ALA A 121 1.68 -8.62 -24.91
C ALA A 121 2.98 -8.93 -24.14
N GLU A 122 3.99 -8.07 -24.28
CA GLU A 122 5.35 -8.30 -23.79
C GLU A 122 5.44 -8.37 -22.25
N MET A 123 6.33 -9.25 -21.76
CA MET A 123 6.73 -9.30 -20.35
C MET A 123 8.23 -8.97 -20.24
N ILE A 124 8.53 -7.83 -19.64
CA ILE A 124 9.89 -7.29 -19.48
C ILE A 124 10.41 -7.60 -18.09
N PHE A 125 11.60 -8.22 -18.01
CA PHE A 125 12.30 -8.45 -16.75
C PHE A 125 13.17 -7.26 -16.42
N ASP A 126 12.79 -6.53 -15.36
CA ASP A 126 13.50 -5.35 -14.90
C ASP A 126 14.24 -5.62 -13.58
N TYR A 127 15.56 -5.45 -13.58
CA TYR A 127 16.41 -5.66 -12.41
C TYR A 127 16.20 -4.59 -11.33
N ASP A 128 15.70 -3.42 -11.67
CA ASP A 128 15.37 -2.38 -10.72
C ASP A 128 14.12 -2.72 -9.89
N LEU A 129 13.32 -3.68 -10.33
CA LEU A 129 12.18 -4.22 -9.59
C LEU A 129 12.55 -5.29 -8.55
N ARG A 130 13.83 -5.66 -8.38
CA ARG A 130 14.23 -6.60 -7.32
C ARG A 130 13.91 -6.04 -5.94
N GLU A 131 13.71 -6.93 -4.98
CA GLU A 131 13.49 -6.54 -3.58
C GLU A 131 14.71 -5.80 -3.01
N ILE A 132 14.53 -5.13 -1.88
CA ILE A 132 15.60 -4.46 -1.14
C ILE A 132 16.76 -5.41 -0.88
N ASP A 133 18.00 -4.95 -1.07
CA ASP A 133 19.18 -5.71 -0.70
C ASP A 133 19.40 -5.57 0.82
N LEU A 134 19.33 -6.69 1.55
CA LEU A 134 19.53 -6.73 2.99
C LEU A 134 20.80 -7.50 3.36
N TYR A 135 21.66 -7.73 2.38
CA TYR A 135 23.03 -8.24 2.53
C TYR A 135 23.10 -9.40 3.52
N SER A 136 23.93 -9.32 4.55
CA SER A 136 24.13 -10.37 5.54
C SER A 136 22.89 -10.68 6.42
N PHE A 137 21.81 -9.89 6.35
CA PHE A 137 20.55 -10.23 7.00
C PHE A 137 19.73 -11.29 6.23
N GLN A 138 19.97 -11.44 4.91
CA GLN A 138 19.18 -12.31 4.05
C GLN A 138 19.30 -13.78 4.44
N GLY A 139 18.19 -14.48 4.48
CA GLY A 139 18.09 -15.91 4.83
C GLY A 139 17.92 -16.17 6.33
N LEU A 140 18.20 -15.21 7.20
CA LEU A 140 18.03 -15.38 8.63
C LEU A 140 16.57 -15.35 9.06
N LEU A 141 16.21 -16.14 10.06
CA LEU A 141 14.98 -15.90 10.82
C LEU A 141 15.09 -14.58 11.56
N LYS A 142 13.96 -13.91 11.81
CA LYS A 142 13.95 -12.65 12.56
C LYS A 142 14.65 -12.78 13.92
N LYS A 143 14.47 -13.93 14.62
CA LYS A 143 15.12 -14.21 15.89
C LYS A 143 16.63 -14.32 15.73
N GLU A 144 17.10 -15.07 14.72
CA GLU A 144 18.53 -15.22 14.41
C GLU A 144 19.16 -13.88 14.03
N GLY A 145 18.45 -13.04 13.26
CA GLY A 145 18.89 -11.70 12.92
C GLY A 145 19.08 -10.81 14.16
N LYS A 146 18.12 -10.85 15.10
CA LYS A 146 18.20 -10.13 16.37
C LYS A 146 19.37 -10.62 17.25
N GLU A 147 19.57 -11.92 17.34
CA GLU A 147 20.66 -12.53 18.13
C GLU A 147 22.03 -12.21 17.55
N LYS A 148 22.15 -12.28 16.19
CA LYS A 148 23.44 -12.12 15.51
C LYS A 148 23.88 -10.66 15.37
N PHE A 149 22.91 -9.74 15.14
CA PHE A 149 23.22 -8.35 14.78
C PHE A 149 22.79 -7.32 15.84
N GLY A 150 22.08 -7.74 16.91
CA GLY A 150 21.77 -6.92 18.06
C GLY A 150 21.33 -5.49 17.75
N GLU A 151 22.23 -4.54 17.94
CA GLU A 151 22.00 -3.11 17.72
C GLU A 151 21.61 -2.78 16.26
N ALA A 152 22.30 -3.34 15.27
CA ALA A 152 21.97 -3.10 13.86
C ALA A 152 20.57 -3.62 13.52
N PHE A 153 20.12 -4.73 14.13
CA PHE A 153 18.74 -5.21 13.97
C PHE A 153 17.73 -4.28 14.65
N GLY A 154 18.08 -3.68 15.80
CA GLY A 154 17.31 -2.63 16.47
C GLY A 154 17.15 -1.41 15.54
N GLN A 155 18.25 -0.87 15.01
CA GLN A 155 18.23 0.24 14.06
C GLN A 155 17.36 -0.06 12.84
N TRP A 156 17.44 -1.28 12.27
CA TRP A 156 16.56 -1.71 11.17
C TRP A 156 15.08 -1.63 11.54
N GLN A 157 14.70 -1.84 12.79
CA GLN A 157 13.32 -1.75 13.23
C GLN A 157 12.87 -0.32 13.48
N GLU A 158 13.70 0.50 14.10
CA GLU A 158 13.37 1.83 14.63
C GLU A 158 13.61 2.95 13.61
N ASP A 159 14.73 2.91 12.89
CA ASP A 159 15.15 3.93 11.92
C ASP A 159 15.69 3.28 10.62
N PRO A 160 14.83 2.61 9.85
CA PRO A 160 15.26 1.92 8.63
C PRO A 160 15.82 2.86 7.56
N ALA A 161 15.43 4.13 7.54
CA ALA A 161 15.92 5.12 6.58
C ALA A 161 17.43 5.42 6.75
N ASN A 162 17.93 5.31 7.98
CA ASN A 162 19.33 5.53 8.32
C ASN A 162 20.09 4.22 8.65
N PHE A 163 19.41 3.09 8.54
CA PHE A 163 20.02 1.78 8.78
C PHE A 163 21.17 1.49 7.84
N VAL A 164 22.28 0.98 8.43
CA VAL A 164 23.49 0.58 7.70
C VAL A 164 23.79 -0.89 7.96
N ILE A 165 24.09 -1.64 6.89
CA ILE A 165 24.57 -3.02 6.98
C ILE A 165 25.62 -3.27 5.90
N ASP A 166 26.72 -3.90 6.27
CA ASP A 166 27.88 -4.21 5.39
C ASP A 166 28.39 -2.98 4.61
N GLY A 167 28.25 -1.76 5.19
CA GLY A 167 28.65 -0.49 4.58
C GLY A 167 27.62 0.10 3.62
N HIS A 168 26.43 -0.44 3.52
CA HIS A 168 25.34 -0.01 2.63
C HIS A 168 24.19 0.63 3.37
N TYR A 169 23.43 1.49 2.67
CA TYR A 169 22.17 2.09 3.12
C TYR A 169 20.98 1.50 2.34
N PRO A 170 20.45 0.32 2.70
CA PRO A 170 19.51 -0.43 1.88
C PRO A 170 18.28 0.36 1.43
N VAL A 171 17.69 1.16 2.33
CA VAL A 171 16.47 1.92 2.02
C VAL A 171 16.77 3.08 1.08
N ARG A 172 17.90 3.79 1.25
CA ARG A 172 18.30 4.90 0.35
C ARG A 172 18.61 4.38 -1.04
N GLU A 173 19.34 3.26 -1.14
CA GLU A 173 19.65 2.60 -2.40
C GLU A 173 18.37 2.15 -3.12
N LEU A 174 17.41 1.61 -2.36
CA LEU A 174 16.10 1.20 -2.89
C LEU A 174 15.32 2.39 -3.46
N TRP A 175 15.28 3.55 -2.77
CA TRP A 175 14.59 4.76 -3.26
C TRP A 175 15.21 5.30 -4.54
N SER A 176 16.54 5.33 -4.62
CA SER A 176 17.25 5.70 -5.84
C SER A 176 16.91 4.77 -7.00
N ARG A 177 16.87 3.47 -6.76
CA ARG A 177 16.52 2.44 -7.75
C ARG A 177 15.06 2.53 -8.19
N ALA A 178 14.13 2.84 -7.28
CA ALA A 178 12.72 3.07 -7.61
C ALA A 178 12.55 4.26 -8.56
N GLY A 179 13.33 5.34 -8.38
CA GLY A 179 13.35 6.46 -9.33
C GLY A 179 13.83 6.04 -10.72
N SER A 180 14.88 5.20 -10.81
CA SER A 180 15.35 4.65 -12.09
C SER A 180 14.30 3.77 -12.77
N CYS A 181 13.60 2.93 -12.00
CA CYS A 181 12.51 2.09 -12.49
C CYS A 181 11.37 2.94 -13.08
N TRP A 182 10.96 4.02 -12.41
CA TRP A 182 9.95 4.95 -12.95
C TRP A 182 10.35 5.56 -14.28
N ASN A 183 11.63 5.93 -14.46
CA ASN A 183 12.10 6.46 -15.74
C ASN A 183 11.91 5.43 -16.87
N GLY A 184 12.16 4.15 -16.63
CA GLY A 184 11.94 3.07 -17.60
C GLY A 184 10.45 2.84 -17.90
N VAL A 185 9.62 2.73 -16.86
CA VAL A 185 8.18 2.48 -16.99
C VAL A 185 7.45 3.65 -17.66
N LEU A 186 7.79 4.90 -17.30
CA LEU A 186 7.13 6.08 -17.84
C LEU A 186 7.58 6.41 -19.27
N ALA A 187 8.81 6.04 -19.65
CA ALA A 187 9.31 6.21 -21.02
C ALA A 187 8.75 5.18 -22.02
N HIS A 188 8.21 4.06 -21.55
CA HIS A 188 7.59 3.05 -22.41
C HIS A 188 6.33 3.60 -23.10
N GLU A 189 6.05 3.22 -24.33
CA GLU A 189 4.94 3.75 -25.13
C GLU A 189 3.54 3.32 -24.65
N SER A 190 3.46 2.28 -23.78
CA SER A 190 2.21 1.74 -23.22
C SER A 190 1.45 2.76 -22.37
N ASN A 191 0.13 2.67 -22.36
CA ASN A 191 -0.74 3.46 -21.50
C ASN A 191 -1.22 2.69 -20.26
N SER A 192 -1.29 1.36 -20.35
CA SER A 192 -1.72 0.47 -19.26
C SER A 192 -0.63 -0.54 -18.94
N VAL A 193 -0.05 -0.45 -17.75
CA VAL A 193 1.15 -1.20 -17.34
C VAL A 193 0.84 -2.04 -16.11
N LEU A 194 1.16 -3.33 -16.18
CA LEU A 194 1.25 -4.20 -15.01
C LEU A 194 2.70 -4.23 -14.51
N VAL A 195 2.89 -4.05 -13.20
CA VAL A 195 4.20 -4.22 -12.55
C VAL A 195 4.08 -5.27 -11.45
N VAL A 196 4.85 -6.34 -11.52
CA VAL A 196 4.86 -7.39 -10.48
C VAL A 196 6.21 -7.42 -9.79
N ALA A 197 6.22 -7.12 -8.49
CA ALA A 197 7.46 -7.00 -7.74
C ALA A 197 7.34 -7.44 -6.27
N HIS A 198 7.90 -6.70 -5.32
CA HIS A 198 8.05 -7.14 -3.94
C HIS A 198 7.55 -6.07 -2.95
N ASN A 199 7.61 -6.41 -1.65
CA ASN A 199 7.08 -5.54 -0.60
C ASN A 199 7.80 -4.19 -0.53
N ALA A 200 9.11 -4.19 -0.32
CA ALA A 200 9.84 -2.94 -0.09
C ALA A 200 9.97 -2.10 -1.38
N VAL A 201 10.21 -2.75 -2.53
CA VAL A 201 10.28 -2.01 -3.79
C VAL A 201 8.93 -1.42 -4.19
N ASN A 202 7.79 -2.10 -3.97
CA ASN A 202 6.48 -1.51 -4.24
C ASN A 202 6.19 -0.33 -3.30
N GLN A 203 6.61 -0.40 -2.02
CA GLN A 203 6.53 0.76 -1.13
C GLN A 203 7.36 1.93 -1.65
N ALA A 204 8.58 1.68 -2.10
CA ALA A 204 9.45 2.71 -2.67
C ALA A 204 8.86 3.29 -3.96
N LEU A 205 8.31 2.45 -4.85
CA LEU A 205 7.64 2.89 -6.08
C LEU A 205 6.43 3.78 -5.77
N VAL A 206 5.52 3.35 -4.89
CA VAL A 206 4.38 4.19 -4.51
C VAL A 206 4.86 5.50 -3.86
N SER A 207 5.77 5.43 -2.91
CA SER A 207 6.27 6.61 -2.19
C SER A 207 6.95 7.61 -3.14
N THR A 208 7.87 7.16 -3.98
CA THR A 208 8.59 8.04 -4.91
C THR A 208 7.68 8.65 -5.97
N ALA A 209 6.66 7.92 -6.44
CA ALA A 209 5.68 8.43 -7.39
C ALA A 209 4.90 9.64 -6.83
N ILE A 210 4.52 9.59 -5.55
CA ILE A 210 3.78 10.66 -4.87
C ILE A 210 4.70 11.61 -4.09
N GLY A 211 6.01 11.60 -4.35
CA GLY A 211 6.98 12.55 -3.80
C GLY A 211 7.38 12.32 -2.34
N LEU A 212 7.22 11.11 -1.80
CA LEU A 212 7.57 10.78 -0.42
C LEU A 212 8.99 10.22 -0.30
N GLY A 213 9.73 10.65 0.72
CA GLY A 213 11.09 10.23 1.01
C GLY A 213 11.21 8.88 1.75
N THR A 214 12.45 8.53 2.11
CA THR A 214 12.79 7.26 2.78
C THR A 214 12.16 7.10 4.16
N GLU A 215 11.79 8.21 4.82
CA GLU A 215 11.11 8.25 6.12
C GLU A 215 9.69 7.66 6.10
N TYR A 216 9.14 7.45 4.89
CA TYR A 216 7.84 6.80 4.68
C TYR A 216 7.95 5.28 4.49
N PHE A 217 9.16 4.73 4.51
CA PHE A 217 9.32 3.28 4.48
C PHE A 217 8.53 2.61 5.61
N ARG A 218 7.74 1.59 5.28
CA ARG A 218 6.78 0.88 6.14
C ARG A 218 5.52 1.68 6.52
N ARG A 219 5.25 2.81 5.86
CA ARG A 219 4.02 3.59 6.09
C ARG A 219 2.88 3.23 5.13
N LEU A 220 3.21 2.71 3.95
CA LEU A 220 2.27 2.30 2.92
C LEU A 220 2.39 0.79 2.72
N LEU A 221 1.51 0.00 3.35
CA LEU A 221 1.65 -1.46 3.35
C LEU A 221 1.44 -2.07 1.97
N GLN A 222 2.15 -3.18 1.72
CA GLN A 222 2.02 -4.00 0.51
C GLN A 222 1.89 -5.46 0.92
N SER A 223 0.68 -6.02 0.84
CA SER A 223 0.38 -7.42 1.17
C SER A 223 0.72 -8.36 0.01
N ASN A 224 0.86 -9.66 0.27
CA ASN A 224 1.03 -10.63 -0.81
C ASN A 224 -0.16 -10.56 -1.77
N CYS A 225 0.11 -10.46 -3.05
CA CYS A 225 -0.86 -10.22 -4.12
C CYS A 225 -1.74 -8.97 -3.89
N GLY A 226 -1.31 -8.04 -3.05
CA GLY A 226 -1.95 -6.74 -2.91
C GLY A 226 -1.72 -5.91 -4.17
N VAL A 227 -2.79 -5.29 -4.66
CA VAL A 227 -2.82 -4.48 -5.88
C VAL A 227 -2.90 -3.01 -5.51
N SER A 228 -1.98 -2.21 -6.07
CA SER A 228 -2.01 -0.74 -5.95
C SER A 228 -2.08 -0.13 -7.35
N VAL A 229 -2.81 0.96 -7.51
CA VAL A 229 -3.05 1.61 -8.80
C VAL A 229 -2.60 3.06 -8.74
N LEU A 230 -1.75 3.44 -9.66
CA LEU A 230 -1.25 4.80 -9.84
C LEU A 230 -1.62 5.31 -11.24
N ASP A 231 -2.18 6.50 -11.29
CA ASP A 231 -2.50 7.20 -12.53
C ASP A 231 -1.54 8.38 -12.72
N PHE A 232 -0.88 8.44 -13.87
CA PHE A 232 0.01 9.51 -14.28
C PHE A 232 -0.66 10.31 -15.39
N ILE A 233 -1.05 11.53 -15.10
CA ILE A 233 -1.82 12.39 -16.00
C ILE A 233 -0.90 13.50 -16.52
N PRO A 234 -0.65 13.59 -17.85
CA PRO A 234 0.22 14.62 -18.40
C PRO A 234 -0.31 16.01 -18.10
N ARG A 235 0.60 16.92 -17.86
CA ARG A 235 0.26 18.35 -17.68
C ARG A 235 0.33 19.07 -19.02
N ALA A 236 -0.61 20.01 -19.24
CA ALA A 236 -0.66 20.83 -20.43
C ALA A 236 0.59 21.72 -20.61
N ASP A 237 1.28 22.05 -19.50
CA ASP A 237 2.51 22.86 -19.50
C ASP A 237 3.78 22.03 -19.82
N GLY A 238 3.65 20.72 -20.06
CA GLY A 238 4.78 19.82 -20.31
C GLY A 238 5.65 19.53 -19.07
N GLY A 239 5.20 19.92 -17.88
CA GLY A 239 5.86 19.60 -16.60
C GLY A 239 5.72 18.14 -16.21
N SER A 240 6.23 17.79 -15.00
CA SER A 240 6.02 16.45 -14.42
C SER A 240 4.52 16.13 -14.34
N PRO A 241 4.10 14.89 -14.66
CA PRO A 241 2.69 14.53 -14.66
C PRO A 241 2.06 14.70 -13.27
N HIS A 242 0.76 14.96 -13.24
CA HIS A 242 -0.02 14.75 -12.02
C HIS A 242 -0.05 13.26 -11.71
N VAL A 243 0.23 12.92 -10.45
CA VAL A 243 0.18 11.53 -9.99
C VAL A 243 -0.96 11.38 -9.01
N CYS A 244 -1.79 10.36 -9.22
CA CYS A 244 -2.87 10.01 -8.31
C CYS A 244 -2.69 8.56 -7.84
N LEU A 245 -2.60 8.34 -6.53
CA LEU A 245 -2.73 7.03 -5.92
C LEU A 245 -4.23 6.68 -5.85
N ASN A 246 -4.69 6.00 -6.88
CA ASN A 246 -6.09 5.64 -7.04
C ASN A 246 -6.50 4.56 -6.02
N ARG A 247 -5.64 3.57 -5.82
CA ARG A 247 -5.83 2.49 -4.84
C ARG A 247 -4.50 2.07 -4.24
N LEU A 248 -4.51 1.77 -2.96
CA LEU A 248 -3.37 1.15 -2.29
C LEU A 248 -3.77 -0.20 -1.73
N ASN A 249 -2.99 -1.23 -2.06
CA ASN A 249 -2.99 -2.52 -1.39
C ASN A 249 -4.38 -3.21 -1.34
N GLN A 250 -5.07 -3.27 -2.48
CA GLN A 250 -6.28 -4.08 -2.62
C GLN A 250 -5.91 -5.56 -2.50
N THR A 251 -6.35 -6.22 -1.45
CA THR A 251 -6.01 -7.62 -1.19
C THR A 251 -7.13 -8.57 -1.61
N PRO A 252 -6.80 -9.82 -1.99
CA PRO A 252 -7.80 -10.86 -2.27
C PRO A 252 -8.66 -11.22 -1.05
N SER A 253 -8.17 -10.94 0.16
CA SER A 253 -8.87 -11.15 1.43
C SER A 253 -9.24 -9.81 2.07
N SER A 254 -10.22 -9.84 2.99
CA SER A 254 -10.62 -8.64 3.73
C SER A 254 -9.43 -7.87 4.30
N PRO A 255 -9.32 -6.55 4.07
CA PRO A 255 -8.24 -5.74 4.64
C PRO A 255 -8.39 -5.58 6.16
N ILE A 256 -9.55 -5.93 6.69
CA ILE A 256 -9.96 -5.71 8.07
C ILE A 256 -9.51 -6.87 8.96
N ALA A 257 -9.68 -8.13 8.52
CA ALA A 257 -9.24 -9.31 9.25
C ALA A 257 -7.71 -9.34 9.32
N GLY A 258 -7.17 -9.10 10.47
CA GLY A 258 -5.78 -8.80 10.85
C GLY A 258 -4.65 -9.75 10.46
N GLY A 259 -4.66 -10.28 9.28
CA GLY A 259 -3.63 -11.16 8.71
C GLY A 259 -2.76 -10.46 7.67
N SER A 260 -2.08 -9.36 8.01
CA SER A 260 -1.16 -8.77 7.05
C SER A 260 0.15 -9.53 6.99
N SER A 261 0.42 -10.17 5.88
CA SER A 261 1.77 -10.60 5.55
C SER A 261 2.68 -9.37 5.42
N GLY A 262 3.44 -9.06 6.43
CA GLY A 262 4.48 -8.03 6.42
C GLY A 262 4.33 -6.87 7.37
N GLY A 263 3.18 -6.66 8.02
CA GLY A 263 2.98 -5.65 9.06
C GLY A 263 3.01 -6.22 10.48
N ARG A 264 3.27 -5.36 11.49
CA ARG A 264 2.98 -5.68 12.88
C ARG A 264 1.46 -5.73 13.07
N LYS A 265 0.98 -6.53 14.02
CA LYS A 265 -0.43 -6.49 14.42
C LYS A 265 -0.74 -5.08 14.95
N ALA A 266 -1.80 -4.47 14.46
CA ALA A 266 -2.24 -3.19 14.98
C ALA A 266 -2.76 -3.36 16.42
N SER A 267 -2.40 -2.43 17.30
CA SER A 267 -2.99 -2.34 18.64
C SER A 267 -4.30 -1.56 18.59
N LYS A 268 -4.38 -0.56 17.72
CA LYS A 268 -5.55 0.27 17.44
C LYS A 268 -5.69 0.51 15.94
N GLN A 269 -6.92 0.74 15.47
CA GLN A 269 -7.21 1.01 14.04
C GLN A 269 -8.24 2.14 13.88
N ILE A 270 -8.08 2.94 12.81
CA ILE A 270 -9.13 3.79 12.28
C ILE A 270 -9.55 3.23 10.92
N ILE A 271 -10.84 3.01 10.75
CA ILE A 271 -11.45 2.55 9.51
C ILE A 271 -12.26 3.70 8.94
N LEU A 272 -11.75 4.32 7.88
CA LEU A 272 -12.42 5.38 7.16
C LEU A 272 -13.39 4.76 6.17
N VAL A 273 -14.66 5.08 6.27
CA VAL A 273 -15.73 4.62 5.38
C VAL A 273 -16.28 5.82 4.63
N CYS A 274 -16.05 5.92 3.33
CA CYS A 274 -16.76 6.89 2.50
C CYS A 274 -18.24 6.53 2.50
N HIS A 275 -19.12 7.51 2.78
CA HIS A 275 -20.56 7.26 2.77
C HIS A 275 -21.02 6.73 1.42
N GLY A 276 -22.17 6.05 1.40
CA GLY A 276 -22.78 5.56 0.16
C GLY A 276 -23.10 6.72 -0.79
N GLN A 277 -23.21 6.40 -2.08
CA GLN A 277 -23.47 7.38 -3.12
C GLN A 277 -24.75 8.16 -2.83
N GLY A 278 -24.67 9.49 -2.87
CA GLY A 278 -25.80 10.39 -2.69
C GLY A 278 -26.67 10.53 -3.96
N ASP A 279 -27.83 11.14 -3.81
CA ASP A 279 -28.73 11.45 -4.91
C ASP A 279 -28.27 12.73 -5.63
N ASN A 280 -27.72 12.60 -6.82
CA ASN A 280 -27.20 13.71 -7.61
C ASN A 280 -28.28 14.68 -8.12
N GLU A 281 -29.57 14.29 -8.08
CA GLU A 281 -30.68 15.12 -8.55
C GLU A 281 -31.20 16.07 -7.47
N ALA A 282 -30.84 15.86 -6.20
CA ALA A 282 -31.27 16.72 -5.11
C ALA A 282 -30.62 18.13 -5.19
N SER A 283 -31.43 19.16 -5.03
CA SER A 283 -30.99 20.56 -5.10
C SER A 283 -30.24 21.06 -3.85
N THR A 284 -30.21 20.27 -2.78
CA THR A 284 -29.60 20.61 -1.50
C THR A 284 -28.17 20.12 -1.39
N ASN A 285 -27.35 20.74 -0.55
CA ASN A 285 -25.99 20.28 -0.24
C ASN A 285 -26.00 19.00 0.61
N ASP A 286 -27.05 18.80 1.37
CA ASP A 286 -27.26 17.64 2.25
C ASP A 286 -28.19 16.64 1.56
N GLN A 287 -27.58 15.66 0.91
CA GLN A 287 -28.27 14.67 0.08
C GLN A 287 -28.36 13.33 0.81
N PRO A 288 -29.54 12.67 0.83
CA PRO A 288 -29.67 11.30 1.25
C PRO A 288 -28.97 10.35 0.28
N MET A 289 -28.72 9.12 0.71
CA MET A 289 -28.22 8.07 -0.18
C MET A 289 -29.24 7.71 -1.25
N ASN A 290 -28.76 7.51 -2.49
CA ASN A 290 -29.56 6.85 -3.52
C ASN A 290 -29.59 5.32 -3.29
N MET A 291 -30.33 4.59 -4.12
CA MET A 291 -30.43 3.13 -4.00
C MET A 291 -29.07 2.42 -4.06
N LEU A 292 -28.13 2.89 -4.89
CA LEU A 292 -26.78 2.33 -4.96
C LEU A 292 -26.02 2.60 -3.64
N GLY A 293 -26.15 3.80 -3.08
CA GLY A 293 -25.56 4.16 -1.79
C GLY A 293 -26.04 3.28 -0.65
N VAL A 294 -27.34 2.95 -0.63
CA VAL A 294 -27.90 2.01 0.36
C VAL A 294 -27.26 0.62 0.22
N ILE A 295 -27.11 0.11 -1.01
CA ILE A 295 -26.47 -1.18 -1.27
C ILE A 295 -24.98 -1.15 -0.85
N GLN A 296 -24.26 -0.06 -1.17
CA GLN A 296 -22.86 0.12 -0.77
C GLN A 296 -22.73 0.10 0.75
N SER A 297 -23.57 0.84 1.47
CA SER A 297 -23.56 0.91 2.94
C SER A 297 -23.87 -0.45 3.57
N GLN A 298 -24.81 -1.21 3.01
CA GLN A 298 -25.11 -2.56 3.47
C GLN A 298 -23.91 -3.51 3.29
N LYS A 299 -23.27 -3.50 2.12
CA LYS A 299 -22.08 -4.30 1.84
C LYS A 299 -20.89 -3.93 2.75
N THR A 300 -20.74 -2.66 3.02
CA THR A 300 -19.73 -2.17 3.98
C THR A 300 -20.04 -2.67 5.39
N ALA A 301 -21.29 -2.61 5.84
CA ALA A 301 -21.71 -3.10 7.14
C ALA A 301 -21.50 -4.62 7.28
N GLU A 302 -21.78 -5.40 6.24
CA GLU A 302 -21.53 -6.85 6.19
C GLU A 302 -20.03 -7.16 6.32
N LEU A 303 -19.16 -6.45 5.60
CA LEU A 303 -17.72 -6.61 5.70
C LEU A 303 -17.21 -6.30 7.12
N LEU A 304 -17.75 -5.26 7.76
CA LEU A 304 -17.38 -4.84 9.11
C LEU A 304 -17.81 -5.82 10.20
N LEU A 305 -18.66 -6.83 9.92
CA LEU A 305 -18.99 -7.89 10.87
C LEU A 305 -17.79 -8.71 11.33
N ASP A 306 -16.72 -8.77 10.52
CA ASP A 306 -15.45 -9.40 10.90
C ASP A 306 -14.77 -8.69 12.10
N LEU A 307 -15.22 -7.48 12.44
CA LEU A 307 -14.76 -6.70 13.58
C LEU A 307 -15.91 -6.44 14.56
N ARG A 308 -15.53 -6.32 15.85
CA ARG A 308 -16.42 -5.78 16.87
C ARG A 308 -16.24 -4.25 16.88
N VAL A 309 -17.16 -3.53 16.22
CA VAL A 309 -17.17 -2.07 16.18
C VAL A 309 -17.89 -1.55 17.42
N ALA A 310 -17.17 -0.88 18.31
CA ALA A 310 -17.74 -0.27 19.52
C ALA A 310 -18.05 1.23 19.32
N SER A 311 -17.33 1.90 18.43
CA SER A 311 -17.43 3.35 18.21
C SER A 311 -17.52 3.70 16.74
N ILE A 312 -18.52 4.50 16.38
CA ILE A 312 -18.65 5.13 15.06
C ILE A 312 -18.65 6.64 15.26
N VAL A 313 -17.81 7.33 14.48
CA VAL A 313 -17.81 8.79 14.38
C VAL A 313 -18.22 9.15 12.95
N CYS A 314 -19.20 10.03 12.77
CA CYS A 314 -19.67 10.41 11.43
C CYS A 314 -19.75 11.93 11.26
N SER A 315 -19.67 12.40 10.00
CA SER A 315 -20.04 13.78 9.66
C SER A 315 -21.55 13.97 9.87
N SER A 316 -21.99 15.22 9.93
CA SER A 316 -23.42 15.52 10.14
C SER A 316 -24.27 15.39 8.87
N SER A 317 -23.65 15.16 7.70
CA SER A 317 -24.38 15.01 6.43
C SER A 317 -25.34 13.82 6.47
N THR A 318 -26.48 13.94 5.77
CA THR A 318 -27.53 12.92 5.73
C THR A 318 -26.96 11.57 5.24
N ALA A 319 -26.21 11.53 4.14
CA ALA A 319 -25.62 10.29 3.63
C ALA A 319 -24.66 9.63 4.63
N SER A 320 -23.87 10.42 5.39
CA SER A 320 -22.94 9.89 6.40
C SER A 320 -23.70 9.33 7.61
N THR A 321 -24.75 10.01 8.08
CA THR A 321 -25.57 9.53 9.20
C THR A 321 -26.37 8.29 8.83
N GLU A 322 -26.91 8.22 7.62
CA GLU A 322 -27.58 7.03 7.09
C GLU A 322 -26.61 5.85 6.98
N THR A 323 -25.40 6.07 6.41
CA THR A 323 -24.36 5.01 6.32
C THR A 323 -23.95 4.52 7.72
N ALA A 324 -23.70 5.43 8.67
CA ALA A 324 -23.37 5.10 10.05
C ALA A 324 -24.50 4.30 10.74
N GLY A 325 -25.75 4.69 10.49
CA GLY A 325 -26.95 3.99 10.98
C GLY A 325 -27.05 2.56 10.47
N VAL A 326 -26.77 2.31 9.18
CA VAL A 326 -26.74 0.96 8.60
C VAL A 326 -25.65 0.11 9.26
N ILE A 327 -24.44 0.66 9.43
CA ILE A 327 -23.32 -0.06 10.08
C ILE A 327 -23.67 -0.39 11.55
N SER A 328 -24.18 0.58 12.31
CA SER A 328 -24.57 0.39 13.72
C SER A 328 -25.64 -0.70 13.83
N HIS A 329 -26.68 -0.63 13.03
CA HIS A 329 -27.77 -1.60 13.04
C HIS A 329 -27.31 -3.03 12.74
N VAL A 330 -26.45 -3.21 11.72
CA VAL A 330 -25.92 -4.53 11.35
C VAL A 330 -24.98 -5.06 12.44
N GLN A 331 -24.17 -4.22 13.06
CA GLN A 331 -23.30 -4.60 14.19
C GLN A 331 -24.14 -5.07 15.39
N GLU A 332 -25.19 -4.34 15.76
CA GLU A 332 -26.08 -4.70 16.87
C GLU A 332 -26.87 -5.98 16.59
N ALA A 333 -27.20 -6.23 15.34
CA ALA A 333 -27.86 -7.46 14.90
C ALA A 333 -26.91 -8.66 14.75
N ALA A 334 -25.62 -8.54 15.08
CA ALA A 334 -24.61 -9.59 14.86
C ALA A 334 -25.00 -10.94 15.51
N GLY A 335 -25.65 -10.90 16.70
CA GLY A 335 -26.18 -12.10 17.35
C GLY A 335 -27.27 -12.80 16.56
N CYS A 336 -28.19 -12.04 15.97
CA CYS A 336 -29.25 -12.56 15.09
C CYS A 336 -28.70 -13.11 13.77
N LEU A 337 -27.58 -12.58 13.31
CA LEU A 337 -26.87 -13.02 12.09
C LEU A 337 -25.96 -14.24 12.35
N GLY A 338 -25.89 -14.72 13.59
CA GLY A 338 -25.07 -15.88 13.97
C GLY A 338 -23.57 -15.60 14.05
N VAL A 339 -23.17 -14.33 14.06
CA VAL A 339 -21.76 -13.92 14.16
C VAL A 339 -21.29 -13.95 15.62
N ASP A 340 -22.09 -13.41 16.53
CA ASP A 340 -21.81 -13.35 17.96
C ASP A 340 -22.97 -13.89 18.78
N SER A 341 -22.65 -14.49 19.94
CA SER A 341 -23.66 -14.90 20.95
C SER A 341 -24.00 -13.78 21.95
N VAL A 342 -23.24 -12.68 21.92
CA VAL A 342 -23.39 -11.54 22.83
C VAL A 342 -23.73 -10.30 22.01
N PRO A 343 -24.75 -9.52 22.38
CA PRO A 343 -25.10 -8.28 21.70
C PRO A 343 -23.90 -7.32 21.64
N ARG A 344 -23.75 -6.64 20.50
CA ARG A 344 -22.80 -5.54 20.34
C ARG A 344 -23.53 -4.24 20.62
N TYR A 345 -22.86 -3.35 21.34
CA TYR A 345 -23.35 -1.98 21.57
C TYR A 345 -22.45 -1.03 20.80
N VAL A 346 -23.07 -0.18 19.98
CA VAL A 346 -22.36 0.76 19.11
C VAL A 346 -22.65 2.20 19.55
N ASN A 347 -21.62 2.92 19.92
CA ASN A 347 -21.72 4.35 20.26
C ASN A 347 -21.49 5.19 18.99
N THR A 348 -22.55 5.77 18.45
CA THR A 348 -22.45 6.65 17.26
C THR A 348 -22.48 8.10 17.71
N LYS A 349 -21.46 8.89 17.24
CA LYS A 349 -21.31 10.32 17.53
C LYS A 349 -21.08 11.10 16.25
N GLN A 350 -21.72 12.25 16.13
CA GLN A 350 -21.42 13.21 15.06
C GLN A 350 -20.20 14.05 15.42
N MET A 351 -19.45 14.46 14.40
CA MET A 351 -18.27 15.30 14.50
C MET A 351 -18.30 16.34 13.38
N ASN A 352 -18.59 17.60 13.73
CA ASN A 352 -18.74 18.71 12.78
C ASN A 352 -17.42 19.05 12.05
N GLU A 353 -16.28 18.68 12.61
CA GLU A 353 -14.98 18.88 11.96
C GLU A 353 -14.81 17.99 10.71
N LEU A 354 -15.65 16.97 10.53
CA LEU A 354 -15.73 16.14 9.32
C LEU A 354 -16.60 16.76 8.23
N ASP A 355 -17.36 17.83 8.52
CA ASP A 355 -18.27 18.48 7.59
C ASP A 355 -17.51 19.44 6.67
N VAL A 356 -16.68 18.89 5.79
CA VAL A 356 -15.84 19.65 4.87
C VAL A 356 -16.50 19.94 3.52
N ASP A 357 -17.58 19.23 3.19
CA ASP A 357 -18.27 19.38 1.90
C ASP A 357 -18.98 20.72 1.74
N ASP A 358 -19.31 21.37 2.86
CA ASP A 358 -19.89 22.72 2.87
C ASP A 358 -18.90 23.80 2.39
N ILE A 359 -17.61 23.49 2.48
CA ILE A 359 -16.52 24.40 2.09
C ILE A 359 -16.27 24.32 0.58
N ILE A 360 -16.58 23.18 -0.05
CA ILE A 360 -16.24 22.90 -1.45
C ILE A 360 -17.43 23.29 -2.34
N PRO A 361 -17.23 24.12 -3.38
CA PRO A 361 -18.27 24.47 -4.33
C PRO A 361 -18.86 23.24 -5.02
N LYS A 362 -20.18 23.24 -5.26
CA LYS A 362 -20.90 22.10 -5.91
C LYS A 362 -20.32 21.69 -7.25
N SER A 363 -19.77 22.64 -8.02
CA SER A 363 -19.12 22.39 -9.31
C SER A 363 -17.91 21.45 -9.23
N ASN A 364 -17.33 21.27 -8.04
CA ASN A 364 -16.09 20.53 -7.81
C ASN A 364 -16.31 19.22 -7.03
N LYS A 365 -17.56 18.76 -6.92
CA LYS A 365 -17.88 17.50 -6.18
C LYS A 365 -17.31 16.24 -6.83
N ASP A 366 -17.09 16.25 -8.13
CA ASP A 366 -16.34 15.18 -8.80
C ASP A 366 -14.84 15.48 -8.64
N ILE A 367 -14.21 14.78 -7.71
CA ILE A 367 -12.77 14.89 -7.43
C ILE A 367 -12.00 14.37 -8.66
N GLN A 368 -11.80 15.24 -9.63
CA GLN A 368 -10.96 15.00 -10.80
C GLN A 368 -9.56 15.58 -10.55
N SER A 369 -8.59 15.14 -11.34
CA SER A 369 -7.26 15.74 -11.34
C SER A 369 -7.34 17.26 -11.50
N GLY A 370 -6.65 18.02 -10.66
CA GLY A 370 -6.66 19.48 -10.69
C GLY A 370 -7.81 20.14 -9.93
N TRP A 371 -8.63 19.42 -9.17
CA TRP A 371 -9.74 20.00 -8.39
C TRP A 371 -9.29 21.05 -7.36
N LEU A 372 -8.11 20.83 -6.75
CA LEU A 372 -7.57 21.75 -5.74
C LEU A 372 -7.21 23.10 -6.33
N SER A 373 -6.73 23.13 -7.57
CA SER A 373 -6.39 24.36 -8.28
C SER A 373 -7.60 25.25 -8.63
N GLN A 374 -8.82 24.70 -8.52
CA GLN A 374 -10.08 25.41 -8.73
C GLN A 374 -10.58 26.09 -7.45
N LEU A 375 -9.95 25.82 -6.30
CA LEU A 375 -10.27 26.42 -5.01
C LEU A 375 -9.31 27.58 -4.72
N ASP A 376 -9.83 28.61 -4.05
CA ASP A 376 -8.98 29.67 -3.52
C ASP A 376 -8.17 29.19 -2.29
N GLU A 377 -7.08 29.88 -2.00
CA GLU A 377 -6.14 29.52 -0.92
C GLU A 377 -6.79 29.57 0.47
N GLU A 378 -7.79 30.43 0.69
CA GLU A 378 -8.52 30.54 1.95
C GLU A 378 -9.40 29.31 2.18
N THR A 379 -10.12 28.88 1.16
CA THR A 379 -10.93 27.65 1.15
C THR A 379 -10.07 26.43 1.46
N VAL A 380 -8.94 26.27 0.77
CA VAL A 380 -8.00 25.15 1.00
C VAL A 380 -7.43 25.18 2.43
N SER A 381 -7.09 26.36 2.94
CA SER A 381 -6.55 26.51 4.29
C SER A 381 -7.62 26.21 5.36
N THR A 382 -8.86 26.60 5.12
CA THR A 382 -9.99 26.32 6.02
C THR A 382 -10.27 24.81 6.09
N LEU A 383 -10.35 24.15 4.94
CA LEU A 383 -10.48 22.69 4.83
C LEU A 383 -9.35 21.97 5.59
N TRP A 384 -8.11 22.40 5.36
CA TRP A 384 -6.93 21.79 6.00
C TRP A 384 -6.94 21.94 7.52
N ASN A 385 -7.24 23.14 8.01
CA ASN A 385 -7.30 23.40 9.46
C ASN A 385 -8.45 22.63 10.15
N ARG A 386 -9.60 22.50 9.49
CA ARG A 386 -10.73 21.70 9.98
C ARG A 386 -10.35 20.22 10.05
N SER A 387 -9.75 19.69 9.00
CA SER A 387 -9.27 18.29 8.95
C SER A 387 -8.19 18.00 10.00
N LYS A 388 -7.31 18.95 10.29
CA LYS A 388 -6.32 18.82 11.36
C LYS A 388 -6.99 18.65 12.73
N LYS A 389 -7.97 19.50 13.03
CA LYS A 389 -8.76 19.40 14.29
C LYS A 389 -9.51 18.08 14.37
N ALA A 390 -10.12 17.64 13.25
CA ALA A 390 -10.78 16.33 13.18
C ALA A 390 -9.79 15.20 13.50
N TRP A 391 -8.61 15.23 12.89
CA TRP A 391 -7.57 14.21 13.10
C TRP A 391 -7.13 14.15 14.56
N GLU A 392 -6.80 15.30 15.18
CA GLU A 392 -6.42 15.39 16.59
C GLU A 392 -7.53 14.83 17.50
N SER A 393 -8.79 15.22 17.27
CA SER A 393 -9.95 14.73 18.03
C SER A 393 -10.19 13.23 17.86
N LEU A 394 -9.91 12.65 16.67
CA LEU A 394 -10.02 11.22 16.44
C LEU A 394 -8.93 10.44 17.17
N LEU A 395 -7.70 10.94 17.21
CA LEU A 395 -6.61 10.31 17.97
C LEU A 395 -6.86 10.33 19.48
N ASP A 396 -7.38 11.44 20.01
CA ASP A 396 -7.76 11.54 21.42
C ASP A 396 -8.84 10.50 21.75
N LYS A 397 -9.90 10.39 20.93
CA LYS A 397 -10.96 9.39 21.11
C LYS A 397 -10.44 7.95 20.99
N LEU A 398 -9.52 7.69 20.05
CA LEU A 398 -8.94 6.37 19.84
C LEU A 398 -8.08 5.93 21.04
N SER A 399 -7.55 6.90 21.80
CA SER A 399 -6.75 6.67 22.99
C SER A 399 -7.60 6.22 24.19
N ASP A 400 -8.91 6.47 24.18
CA ASP A 400 -9.82 6.03 25.24
C ASP A 400 -10.00 4.52 25.22
N GLU A 401 -9.97 3.89 26.39
CA GLU A 401 -10.16 2.43 26.56
C GLU A 401 -11.55 1.97 26.07
N ASP A 402 -12.57 2.80 26.28
CA ASP A 402 -13.96 2.52 25.88
C ASP A 402 -14.17 2.43 24.37
N THR A 403 -13.26 2.99 23.57
CA THR A 403 -13.37 2.96 22.10
C THR A 403 -13.09 1.57 21.50
N GLY A 404 -12.47 0.65 22.27
CA GLY A 404 -12.04 -0.65 21.78
C GLY A 404 -10.82 -0.56 20.85
N ASP A 405 -10.56 -1.62 20.08
CA ASP A 405 -9.39 -1.72 19.20
C ASP A 405 -9.59 -1.04 17.83
N ALA A 406 -10.84 -0.81 17.42
CA ALA A 406 -11.18 -0.24 16.12
C ALA A 406 -12.27 0.83 16.24
N MET A 407 -12.02 1.99 15.61
CA MET A 407 -12.98 3.07 15.42
C MET A 407 -13.36 3.17 13.95
N VAL A 408 -14.65 3.26 13.65
CA VAL A 408 -15.16 3.55 12.31
C VAL A 408 -15.42 5.04 12.18
N VAL A 409 -14.95 5.66 11.10
CA VAL A 409 -15.17 7.07 10.77
C VAL A 409 -15.91 7.14 9.43
N VAL A 410 -17.11 7.70 9.43
CA VAL A 410 -17.95 7.85 8.24
C VAL A 410 -17.97 9.29 7.79
N GLY A 411 -17.61 9.54 6.54
CA GLY A 411 -17.56 10.89 5.98
C GLY A 411 -17.46 10.91 4.47
N SER A 412 -17.20 12.07 3.90
CA SER A 412 -16.99 12.24 2.46
C SER A 412 -15.58 11.83 2.02
N SER A 413 -15.41 11.63 0.72
CA SER A 413 -14.09 11.33 0.12
C SER A 413 -13.06 12.42 0.45
N VAL A 414 -13.44 13.70 0.39
CA VAL A 414 -12.53 14.83 0.70
C VAL A 414 -12.12 14.83 2.17
N ALA A 415 -13.08 14.60 3.08
CA ALA A 415 -12.77 14.50 4.50
C ALA A 415 -11.73 13.40 4.75
N HIS A 416 -11.94 12.21 4.16
CA HIS A 416 -11.04 11.08 4.35
C HIS A 416 -9.68 11.24 3.67
N ILE A 417 -9.61 11.82 2.47
CA ILE A 417 -8.34 12.19 1.82
C ILE A 417 -7.54 13.12 2.75
N SER A 418 -8.21 14.11 3.33
CA SER A 418 -7.58 15.04 4.26
C SER A 418 -7.06 14.35 5.52
N LEU A 419 -7.82 13.40 6.10
CA LEU A 419 -7.38 12.62 7.26
C LEU A 419 -6.18 11.72 6.93
N ILE A 420 -6.15 11.09 5.73
CA ILE A 420 -5.01 10.31 5.26
C ILE A 420 -3.77 11.21 5.14
N ALA A 421 -3.92 12.41 4.57
CA ALA A 421 -2.83 13.38 4.46
C ALA A 421 -2.33 13.84 5.84
N GLN A 422 -3.21 14.09 6.82
CA GLN A 422 -2.84 14.39 8.21
C GLN A 422 -2.10 13.22 8.87
N CYS A 423 -2.59 11.98 8.70
CA CYS A 423 -1.93 10.77 9.22
C CYS A 423 -0.49 10.63 8.72
N LEU A 424 -0.26 10.93 7.46
CA LEU A 424 1.05 10.89 6.82
C LEU A 424 1.88 12.15 7.07
N ASN A 425 1.33 13.16 7.75
CA ASN A 425 1.96 14.47 7.97
C ASN A 425 2.40 15.14 6.66
N LEU A 426 1.51 15.11 5.66
CA LEU A 426 1.72 15.74 4.36
C LEU A 426 1.32 17.23 4.38
N ASP A 427 1.62 17.91 3.29
CA ASP A 427 1.16 19.28 3.01
C ASP A 427 -0.25 19.26 2.38
N LYS A 428 -1.02 20.35 2.53
CA LYS A 428 -2.34 20.54 1.91
C LYS A 428 -2.32 20.38 0.37
N LYS A 429 -1.20 20.61 -0.28
CA LYS A 429 -1.01 20.38 -1.73
C LYS A 429 -1.06 18.92 -2.12
N CYS A 430 -0.91 18.03 -1.14
CA CYS A 430 -0.93 16.57 -1.36
C CYS A 430 -2.36 15.98 -1.43
N LEU A 431 -3.40 16.78 -1.26
CA LEU A 431 -4.80 16.30 -1.30
C LEU A 431 -5.16 15.68 -2.67
N GLU A 432 -4.59 16.16 -3.76
CA GLU A 432 -4.81 15.60 -5.10
C GLU A 432 -4.09 14.28 -5.37
N LEU A 433 -3.18 13.86 -4.48
CA LEU A 433 -2.45 12.60 -4.62
C LEU A 433 -3.31 11.35 -4.38
N PHE A 434 -4.51 11.51 -3.84
CA PHE A 434 -5.37 10.40 -3.44
C PHE A 434 -6.74 10.48 -4.11
N HIS A 435 -7.32 9.30 -4.37
CA HIS A 435 -8.69 9.16 -4.83
C HIS A 435 -9.44 8.17 -3.95
N LEU A 436 -10.68 8.51 -3.59
CA LEU A 436 -11.58 7.63 -2.83
C LEU A 436 -12.97 7.59 -3.47
N ASP A 437 -13.48 6.39 -3.69
CA ASP A 437 -14.83 6.16 -4.23
C ASP A 437 -15.90 6.16 -3.12
N ALA A 438 -17.14 6.45 -3.45
CA ALA A 438 -18.28 6.27 -2.55
C ALA A 438 -18.40 4.81 -2.10
N GLY A 439 -18.67 4.59 -0.82
CA GLY A 439 -18.74 3.27 -0.19
C GLY A 439 -17.38 2.58 0.00
N SER A 440 -16.27 3.22 -0.39
CA SER A 440 -14.94 2.64 -0.20
C SER A 440 -14.48 2.68 1.25
N ILE A 441 -13.53 1.79 1.58
CA ILE A 441 -12.91 1.72 2.89
C ILE A 441 -11.42 2.02 2.78
N SER A 442 -10.89 2.79 3.74
CA SER A 442 -9.45 2.94 3.96
C SER A 442 -9.11 2.59 5.40
N VAL A 443 -8.01 1.90 5.62
CA VAL A 443 -7.63 1.40 6.95
C VAL A 443 -6.30 1.97 7.37
N ILE A 444 -6.28 2.57 8.57
CA ILE A 444 -5.09 3.13 9.21
C ILE A 444 -4.81 2.32 10.47
N ASP A 445 -3.63 1.73 10.53
CA ASP A 445 -3.14 0.95 11.66
C ASP A 445 -2.25 1.78 12.57
N PHE A 446 -2.36 1.54 13.87
CA PHE A 446 -1.47 2.07 14.90
C PHE A 446 -0.82 0.91 15.66
N PRO A 447 0.27 0.32 15.15
CA PRO A 447 0.93 -0.83 15.80
C PRO A 447 1.49 -0.50 17.19
N ASP A 448 1.96 0.73 17.38
CA ASP A 448 2.60 1.22 18.60
C ASP A 448 1.68 2.20 19.40
N GLY A 449 0.37 2.21 19.08
CA GLY A 449 -0.64 3.08 19.69
C GLY A 449 -0.84 4.41 18.96
N PRO A 450 -1.94 5.13 19.26
CA PRO A 450 -2.36 6.35 18.53
C PRO A 450 -1.44 7.56 18.72
N SER A 451 -0.56 7.57 19.71
CA SER A 451 0.48 8.59 19.90
C SER A 451 1.61 8.52 18.85
N GLN A 452 1.70 7.41 18.14
CA GLN A 452 2.69 7.19 17.09
C GLN A 452 2.10 7.41 15.69
N ARG A 453 2.96 7.54 14.68
CA ARG A 453 2.53 7.70 13.31
C ARG A 453 1.73 6.49 12.83
N GLY A 454 0.57 6.73 12.21
CA GLY A 454 -0.24 5.71 11.58
C GLY A 454 0.45 5.04 10.38
N VAL A 455 -0.01 3.85 10.05
CA VAL A 455 0.43 3.05 8.90
C VAL A 455 -0.79 2.82 8.02
N ILE A 456 -0.75 3.24 6.77
CA ILE A 456 -1.84 3.02 5.82
C ILE A 456 -1.80 1.56 5.38
N ARG A 457 -2.80 0.80 5.79
CA ARG A 457 -2.96 -0.61 5.40
C ARG A 457 -3.50 -0.72 3.99
N CYS A 458 -4.54 0.04 3.67
CA CYS A 458 -5.09 0.18 2.32
C CYS A 458 -5.79 1.53 2.18
N THR A 459 -5.94 1.99 0.94
CA THR A 459 -6.83 3.11 0.60
C THR A 459 -7.78 2.69 -0.51
N ASN A 460 -8.99 3.26 -0.50
CA ASN A 460 -9.99 3.06 -1.53
C ASN A 460 -10.32 1.57 -1.80
N TYR A 461 -10.47 0.77 -0.74
CA TYR A 461 -10.85 -0.64 -0.88
C TYR A 461 -12.32 -0.75 -1.26
N THR A 462 -12.61 -1.38 -2.39
CA THR A 462 -13.96 -1.48 -2.97
C THR A 462 -14.37 -2.92 -3.33
N ALA A 463 -13.51 -3.91 -3.07
CA ALA A 463 -13.79 -5.30 -3.43
C ALA A 463 -15.07 -5.88 -2.78
N HIS A 464 -15.43 -5.36 -1.60
CA HIS A 464 -16.66 -5.75 -0.87
C HIS A 464 -17.95 -5.26 -1.53
N LEU A 465 -17.88 -4.25 -2.40
CA LEU A 465 -19.06 -3.68 -3.06
C LEU A 465 -19.65 -4.60 -4.15
N GLY A 466 -19.06 -5.74 -4.35
CA GLY A 466 -19.42 -6.76 -5.30
C GLY A 466 -18.19 -7.21 -6.08
N ARG A 467 -18.28 -8.34 -6.77
CA ARG A 467 -17.18 -8.92 -7.53
C ARG A 467 -16.53 -7.88 -8.47
N TRP A 468 -15.57 -7.07 -7.93
CA TRP A 468 -14.86 -6.05 -8.68
C TRP A 468 -15.77 -5.11 -9.49
N SER A 469 -17.02 -4.93 -9.00
CA SER A 469 -18.06 -4.15 -9.67
C SER A 469 -17.72 -2.65 -9.79
N VAL A 470 -16.80 -2.18 -8.97
CA VAL A 470 -16.14 -0.88 -9.18
C VAL A 470 -14.84 -1.18 -9.90
N PRO A 471 -14.69 -0.81 -11.18
CA PRO A 471 -13.48 -1.13 -11.92
C PRO A 471 -12.26 -0.59 -11.20
N ILE A 472 -11.26 -1.44 -10.99
CA ILE A 472 -9.96 -1.03 -10.49
C ILE A 472 -9.36 0.00 -11.43
N THR A 473 -9.66 -0.18 -12.72
CA THR A 473 -9.20 0.73 -13.76
C THR A 473 -10.32 1.67 -14.17
N ARG A 474 -10.10 2.97 -14.04
CA ARG A 474 -10.85 3.99 -14.77
C ARG A 474 -10.09 4.31 -16.05
N SER A 475 -10.78 4.50 -17.16
CA SER A 475 -10.18 5.15 -18.32
C SER A 475 -9.76 6.56 -17.89
N VAL A 476 -8.49 6.85 -17.98
CA VAL A 476 -7.89 8.15 -17.69
C VAL A 476 -8.12 9.09 -18.88
#